data_f8b743e94997d75a4e21e9a1e6568d46
#
_entry.id   f8b743e94997d75a4e21e9a1e6568d46
#
_cell.length_a   1.000
_cell.length_b   1.000
_cell.length_c   1.000
_cell.angle_alpha   90.00
_cell.angle_beta   90.00
_cell.angle_gamma   90.00
#
_symmetry.space_group_name_H-M   'P 1'
#
loop_
_entity.id
_entity.type
_entity.pdbx_description
1 polymer ?
#
loop_
_entity_poly.entity_id
_entity_poly.type
_entity_poly.pdbx_seq_one_letter_code
_entity_poly.pdbx_strand_id
1 'polypeptide(L)'
;VSARAGIVVTGTEVLTGRVADANGPFLADQLLGLGVELAHIAICGDRPDDIAAALRFLAGEGVDLIITSGGLGPTADDMTVAVVAEFTGRALALDEELEEKIATILRSLMRRFPDADFDAIRAANRKQALVPEGALVIDPVGTAPGVIVPGTQTAPTESDARARPLRASPSLPTPTESDARARPLRASPSLPTPTVLVLPGPPRELQPMWRTAIGLPVVLDAIAGRTAYRQDTVRMFGLPESGLAETLRTAERDIDGFDRLEITTCLRRGELEIVTRYEPDDAAVYIQLVDALRTHHPRELFSTDGSLIDDQVAALLAGRKIATAESCTAGLIAARLTDRAGSSDYVMGGAVVYSNAAKSHVLGVDPALIAEHGAVSEPVAEAMAAGALRQFDADVAIATTGIAGPGGGSAEKPVGTVCFTIAVAGAPPVTRTLLLPGNRADIRERSTTVAFHMLREALRP
;
A
#
# COMPACT_ATOMS: atom_id res chain seq x y z
N VAL A 1 25.09 6.22 -11.38
CA VAL A 1 23.76 5.75 -11.83
C VAL A 1 23.24 4.84 -10.75
N SER A 2 22.07 5.16 -10.19
CA SER A 2 21.44 4.34 -9.16
C SER A 2 21.03 2.97 -9.72
N ALA A 3 21.06 1.92 -8.90
CA ALA A 3 20.55 0.62 -9.29
C ALA A 3 19.07 0.71 -9.63
N ARG A 4 18.64 0.05 -10.72
CA ARG A 4 17.26 0.09 -11.24
C ARG A 4 16.61 -1.28 -11.20
N ALA A 5 15.33 -1.34 -10.85
CA ALA A 5 14.55 -2.57 -10.86
C ALA A 5 13.25 -2.43 -11.63
N GLY A 6 12.75 -3.56 -12.14
CA GLY A 6 11.44 -3.67 -12.75
C GLY A 6 10.62 -4.79 -12.10
N ILE A 7 9.30 -4.63 -12.05
CA ILE A 7 8.37 -5.62 -11.49
C ILE A 7 7.45 -6.13 -12.60
N VAL A 8 7.25 -7.45 -12.67
CA VAL A 8 6.25 -8.11 -13.50
C VAL A 8 5.26 -8.84 -12.60
N VAL A 9 4.00 -8.39 -12.59
CA VAL A 9 2.92 -9.07 -11.89
C VAL A 9 2.16 -9.92 -12.91
N THR A 10 2.15 -11.24 -12.72
CA THR A 10 1.41 -12.17 -13.57
C THR A 10 0.12 -12.60 -12.89
N GLY A 11 -0.93 -12.74 -13.67
CA GLY A 11 -2.24 -13.19 -13.22
C GLY A 11 -3.36 -12.52 -14.02
N THR A 12 -4.12 -13.34 -14.72
CA THR A 12 -5.26 -12.84 -15.52
C THR A 12 -6.33 -12.18 -14.66
N GLU A 13 -6.51 -12.60 -13.42
CA GLU A 13 -7.42 -11.99 -12.45
C GLU A 13 -6.94 -10.60 -11.98
N VAL A 14 -5.62 -10.40 -11.89
CA VAL A 14 -5.03 -9.10 -11.56
C VAL A 14 -5.12 -8.17 -12.78
N LEU A 15 -4.73 -8.66 -13.96
CA LEU A 15 -4.82 -7.91 -15.22
C LEU A 15 -6.25 -7.41 -15.50
N THR A 16 -7.25 -8.24 -15.21
CA THR A 16 -8.67 -7.89 -15.44
C THR A 16 -9.31 -7.10 -14.30
N GLY A 17 -8.55 -6.78 -13.24
CA GLY A 17 -9.04 -6.02 -12.09
C GLY A 17 -10.01 -6.77 -11.17
N ARG A 18 -10.13 -8.10 -11.30
CA ARG A 18 -10.94 -8.93 -10.38
C ARG A 18 -10.30 -9.05 -9.01
N VAL A 19 -8.97 -9.04 -8.98
CA VAL A 19 -8.15 -9.01 -7.77
C VAL A 19 -7.26 -7.77 -7.86
N ALA A 20 -7.23 -6.97 -6.80
CA ALA A 20 -6.32 -5.83 -6.73
C ALA A 20 -4.88 -6.33 -6.55
N ASP A 21 -3.94 -5.74 -7.30
CA ASP A 21 -2.52 -5.99 -7.09
C ASP A 21 -2.08 -5.49 -5.71
N ALA A 22 -1.62 -6.40 -4.87
CA ALA A 22 -1.05 -6.09 -3.56
C ALA A 22 0.48 -6.25 -3.53
N ASN A 23 1.05 -6.93 -4.52
CA ASN A 23 2.47 -7.27 -4.56
C ASN A 23 3.31 -6.17 -5.23
N GLY A 24 2.84 -5.61 -6.35
CA GLY A 24 3.53 -4.50 -7.01
C GLY A 24 3.76 -3.31 -6.09
N PRO A 25 2.73 -2.75 -5.44
CA PRO A 25 2.89 -1.67 -4.46
C PRO A 25 3.80 -2.04 -3.27
N PHE A 26 3.69 -3.27 -2.74
CA PHE A 26 4.57 -3.73 -1.66
C PHE A 26 6.05 -3.76 -2.10
N LEU A 27 6.34 -4.39 -3.24
CA LEU A 27 7.71 -4.48 -3.77
C LEU A 27 8.27 -3.11 -4.15
N ALA A 28 7.43 -2.21 -4.68
CA ALA A 28 7.80 -0.84 -4.99
C ALA A 28 8.27 -0.08 -3.75
N ASP A 29 7.51 -0.17 -2.65
CA ASP A 29 7.85 0.44 -1.37
C ASP A 29 9.16 -0.15 -0.80
N GLN A 30 9.33 -1.47 -0.88
CA GLN A 30 10.54 -2.14 -0.42
C GLN A 30 11.79 -1.75 -1.22
N LEU A 31 11.69 -1.69 -2.57
CA LEU A 31 12.78 -1.25 -3.44
C LEU A 31 13.18 0.20 -3.16
N LEU A 32 12.18 1.06 -2.99
CA LEU A 32 12.38 2.45 -2.64
C LEU A 32 13.14 2.60 -1.30
N GLY A 33 12.72 1.82 -0.28
CA GLY A 33 13.41 1.76 1.02
C GLY A 33 14.86 1.25 0.94
N LEU A 34 15.16 0.42 -0.06
CA LEU A 34 16.54 -0.06 -0.33
C LEU A 34 17.38 0.93 -1.15
N GLY A 35 16.81 2.03 -1.63
CA GLY A 35 17.51 2.98 -2.49
C GLY A 35 17.66 2.52 -3.94
N VAL A 36 16.80 1.61 -4.38
CA VAL A 36 16.73 1.11 -5.75
C VAL A 36 15.65 1.88 -6.51
N GLU A 37 15.99 2.42 -7.67
CA GLU A 37 15.04 3.10 -8.54
C GLU A 37 14.08 2.07 -9.16
N LEU A 38 12.77 2.24 -8.95
CA LEU A 38 11.77 1.45 -9.66
C LEU A 38 11.49 2.06 -11.03
N ALA A 39 11.88 1.35 -12.10
CA ALA A 39 11.65 1.80 -13.46
C ALA A 39 10.19 1.61 -13.89
N HIS A 40 9.68 0.39 -13.76
CA HIS A 40 8.32 0.05 -14.20
C HIS A 40 7.70 -1.06 -13.37
N ILE A 41 6.36 -1.06 -13.31
CA ILE A 41 5.54 -2.20 -12.91
C ILE A 41 4.70 -2.60 -14.12
N ALA A 42 4.90 -3.81 -14.63
CA ALA A 42 4.11 -4.38 -15.72
C ALA A 42 3.15 -5.44 -15.16
N ILE A 43 1.86 -5.34 -15.48
CA ILE A 43 0.87 -6.36 -15.14
C ILE A 43 0.48 -7.07 -16.44
N CYS A 44 0.63 -8.40 -16.48
CA CYS A 44 0.30 -9.21 -17.64
C CYS A 44 -0.52 -10.45 -17.26
N GLY A 45 -1.19 -11.06 -18.25
CA GLY A 45 -1.86 -12.34 -18.09
C GLY A 45 -0.85 -13.51 -18.06
N ASP A 46 -1.37 -14.72 -17.83
CA ASP A 46 -0.58 -15.94 -17.66
C ASP A 46 -0.12 -16.55 -19.00
N ARG A 47 -0.08 -15.76 -20.07
CA ARG A 47 0.42 -16.21 -21.38
C ARG A 47 1.94 -16.11 -21.43
N PRO A 48 2.65 -17.17 -21.86
CA PRO A 48 4.12 -17.15 -21.96
C PRO A 48 4.66 -15.97 -22.78
N ASP A 49 4.02 -15.65 -23.91
CA ASP A 49 4.45 -14.56 -24.79
C ASP A 49 4.35 -13.18 -24.12
N ASP A 50 3.29 -12.95 -23.33
CA ASP A 50 3.08 -11.68 -22.61
C ASP A 50 4.12 -11.52 -21.49
N ILE A 51 4.38 -12.60 -20.73
CA ILE A 51 5.42 -12.60 -19.70
C ILE A 51 6.80 -12.36 -20.33
N ALA A 52 7.11 -13.07 -21.41
CA ALA A 52 8.39 -12.91 -22.12
C ALA A 52 8.53 -11.49 -22.71
N ALA A 53 7.46 -10.88 -23.20
CA ALA A 53 7.47 -9.50 -23.67
C ALA A 53 7.77 -8.50 -22.54
N ALA A 54 7.15 -8.68 -21.37
CA ALA A 54 7.40 -7.84 -20.20
C ALA A 54 8.86 -7.95 -19.72
N LEU A 55 9.42 -9.17 -19.65
CA LEU A 55 10.82 -9.39 -19.29
C LEU A 55 11.78 -8.71 -20.27
N ARG A 56 11.55 -8.87 -21.59
CA ARG A 56 12.37 -8.22 -22.65
C ARG A 56 12.25 -6.69 -22.61
N PHE A 57 11.07 -6.16 -22.34
CA PHE A 57 10.86 -4.73 -22.17
C PHE A 57 11.72 -4.19 -21.03
N LEU A 58 11.63 -4.78 -19.84
CA LEU A 58 12.38 -4.35 -18.66
C LEU A 58 13.91 -4.48 -18.88
N ALA A 59 14.36 -5.58 -19.47
CA ALA A 59 15.79 -5.72 -19.83
C ALA A 59 16.23 -4.64 -20.82
N GLY A 60 15.38 -4.27 -21.79
CA GLY A 60 15.63 -3.17 -22.74
C GLY A 60 15.72 -1.79 -22.07
N GLU A 61 15.04 -1.60 -20.96
CA GLU A 61 15.13 -0.38 -20.12
C GLU A 61 16.41 -0.33 -19.27
N GLY A 62 17.24 -1.38 -19.31
CA GLY A 62 18.52 -1.43 -18.60
C GLY A 62 18.36 -1.55 -17.09
N VAL A 63 17.38 -2.30 -16.61
CA VAL A 63 17.24 -2.61 -15.18
C VAL A 63 18.26 -3.64 -14.75
N ASP A 64 18.73 -3.57 -13.51
CA ASP A 64 19.68 -4.49 -12.90
C ASP A 64 19.01 -5.71 -12.30
N LEU A 65 17.77 -5.52 -11.81
CA LEU A 65 16.95 -6.54 -11.16
C LEU A 65 15.54 -6.55 -11.76
N ILE A 66 15.05 -7.72 -12.15
CA ILE A 66 13.63 -7.94 -12.45
C ILE A 66 13.03 -8.82 -11.36
N ILE A 67 11.88 -8.43 -10.84
CA ILE A 67 11.12 -9.22 -9.87
C ILE A 67 9.83 -9.63 -10.54
N THR A 68 9.54 -10.95 -10.58
CA THR A 68 8.25 -11.45 -11.03
C THR A 68 7.43 -11.90 -9.84
N SER A 69 6.11 -11.74 -9.90
CA SER A 69 5.15 -12.15 -8.88
C SER A 69 3.99 -12.89 -9.51
N GLY A 70 3.84 -14.17 -9.21
CA GLY A 70 2.77 -15.03 -9.72
C GLY A 70 3.23 -16.09 -10.73
N GLY A 71 2.30 -16.95 -11.15
CA GLY A 71 2.54 -18.00 -12.14
C GLY A 71 3.47 -19.13 -11.68
N LEU A 72 3.46 -19.47 -10.38
CA LEU A 72 4.28 -20.52 -9.74
C LEU A 72 3.46 -21.69 -9.19
N GLY A 73 2.17 -21.73 -9.46
CA GLY A 73 1.31 -22.81 -9.01
C GLY A 73 1.53 -24.13 -9.79
N PRO A 74 0.74 -25.16 -9.46
CA PRO A 74 0.82 -26.47 -10.11
C PRO A 74 0.01 -26.57 -11.41
N THR A 75 -0.74 -25.53 -11.79
CA THR A 75 -1.65 -25.56 -12.95
C THR A 75 -0.90 -25.34 -14.28
N ALA A 76 -1.51 -25.65 -15.41
CA ALA A 76 -0.83 -25.63 -16.71
C ALA A 76 -0.44 -24.19 -17.14
N ASP A 77 -1.16 -23.21 -16.67
CA ASP A 77 -0.97 -21.78 -16.92
C ASP A 77 0.10 -21.14 -16.02
N ASP A 78 0.58 -21.82 -14.98
CA ASP A 78 1.71 -21.36 -14.16
C ASP A 78 3.04 -21.56 -14.89
N MET A 79 3.43 -20.60 -15.72
CA MET A 79 4.56 -20.74 -16.66
C MET A 79 5.74 -19.81 -16.37
N THR A 80 5.69 -19.01 -15.32
CA THR A 80 6.68 -17.95 -15.08
C THR A 80 8.11 -18.47 -15.00
N VAL A 81 8.38 -19.57 -14.28
CA VAL A 81 9.73 -20.14 -14.19
C VAL A 81 10.25 -20.63 -15.55
N ALA A 82 9.40 -21.27 -16.34
CA ALA A 82 9.78 -21.76 -17.67
C ALA A 82 10.11 -20.60 -18.61
N VAL A 83 9.29 -19.53 -18.60
CA VAL A 83 9.54 -18.33 -19.43
C VAL A 83 10.82 -17.61 -18.99
N VAL A 84 11.10 -17.53 -17.68
CA VAL A 84 12.34 -16.94 -17.15
C VAL A 84 13.55 -17.79 -17.56
N ALA A 85 13.44 -19.14 -17.54
CA ALA A 85 14.50 -20.03 -18.01
C ALA A 85 14.82 -19.78 -19.49
N GLU A 86 13.80 -19.70 -20.36
CA GLU A 86 13.96 -19.38 -21.77
C GLU A 86 14.55 -17.97 -21.98
N PHE A 87 14.02 -16.96 -21.27
CA PHE A 87 14.52 -15.59 -21.34
C PHE A 87 15.99 -15.47 -20.97
N THR A 88 16.46 -16.24 -19.98
CA THR A 88 17.85 -16.26 -19.51
C THR A 88 18.74 -17.27 -20.25
N GLY A 89 18.17 -18.01 -21.22
CA GLY A 89 18.88 -19.04 -21.99
C GLY A 89 19.34 -20.24 -21.17
N ARG A 90 18.65 -20.59 -20.10
CA ARG A 90 18.99 -21.68 -19.19
C ARG A 90 18.04 -22.88 -19.36
N ALA A 91 18.57 -24.10 -19.28
CA ALA A 91 17.73 -25.28 -19.24
C ALA A 91 17.04 -25.41 -17.86
N LEU A 92 15.87 -26.05 -17.86
CA LEU A 92 15.20 -26.44 -16.60
C LEU A 92 15.75 -27.78 -16.12
N ALA A 93 16.11 -27.84 -14.86
CA ALA A 93 16.53 -29.05 -14.16
C ALA A 93 15.61 -29.35 -12.98
N LEU A 94 15.39 -30.63 -12.70
CA LEU A 94 14.63 -31.05 -11.52
C LEU A 94 15.53 -30.94 -10.27
N ASP A 95 15.07 -30.20 -9.28
CA ASP A 95 15.65 -30.19 -7.94
C ASP A 95 14.91 -31.21 -7.06
N GLU A 96 15.56 -32.37 -6.85
CA GLU A 96 14.95 -33.48 -6.10
C GLU A 96 14.76 -33.14 -4.61
N GLU A 97 15.64 -32.32 -4.02
CA GLU A 97 15.52 -31.88 -2.62
C GLU A 97 14.30 -30.97 -2.47
N LEU A 98 14.13 -30.04 -3.40
CA LEU A 98 12.96 -29.15 -3.46
C LEU A 98 11.67 -29.93 -3.68
N GLU A 99 11.67 -30.95 -4.56
CA GLU A 99 10.51 -31.82 -4.79
C GLU A 99 10.06 -32.49 -3.48
N GLU A 100 11.00 -33.01 -2.68
CA GLU A 100 10.65 -33.66 -1.41
C GLU A 100 10.22 -32.68 -0.33
N LYS A 101 10.77 -31.44 -0.30
CA LYS A 101 10.29 -30.36 0.56
C LYS A 101 8.83 -30.00 0.22
N ILE A 102 8.51 -29.83 -1.06
CA ILE A 102 7.14 -29.57 -1.53
C ILE A 102 6.21 -30.74 -1.15
N ALA A 103 6.63 -31.99 -1.37
CA ALA A 103 5.84 -33.17 -1.01
C ALA A 103 5.56 -33.24 0.51
N THR A 104 6.49 -32.79 1.34
CA THR A 104 6.32 -32.74 2.80
C THR A 104 5.28 -31.69 3.20
N ILE A 105 5.32 -30.51 2.56
CA ILE A 105 4.31 -29.45 2.76
C ILE A 105 2.94 -29.95 2.32
N LEU A 106 2.84 -30.57 1.15
CA LEU A 106 1.60 -31.14 0.63
C LEU A 106 1.01 -32.19 1.59
N ARG A 107 1.81 -33.10 2.13
CA ARG A 107 1.35 -34.09 3.15
C ARG A 107 0.71 -33.39 4.35
N SER A 108 1.29 -32.28 4.80
CA SER A 108 0.75 -31.49 5.92
C SER A 108 -0.59 -30.83 5.57
N LEU A 109 -0.69 -30.25 4.39
CA LEU A 109 -1.92 -29.59 3.91
C LEU A 109 -3.06 -30.59 3.69
N MET A 110 -2.75 -31.75 3.15
CA MET A 110 -3.71 -32.80 2.84
C MET A 110 -4.30 -33.51 4.06
N ARG A 111 -3.75 -33.34 5.25
CA ARG A 111 -4.40 -33.84 6.50
C ARG A 111 -5.84 -33.31 6.66
N ARG A 112 -6.17 -32.19 5.98
CA ARG A 112 -7.51 -31.61 5.96
C ARG A 112 -8.43 -32.21 4.90
N PHE A 113 -7.89 -33.03 3.97
CA PHE A 113 -8.59 -33.61 2.83
C PHE A 113 -8.23 -35.12 2.70
N PRO A 114 -8.73 -35.96 3.60
CA PRO A 114 -8.30 -37.37 3.69
C PRO A 114 -8.60 -38.20 2.45
N ASP A 115 -9.56 -37.81 1.64
CA ASP A 115 -9.99 -38.53 0.43
C ASP A 115 -9.24 -38.06 -0.85
N ALA A 116 -8.30 -37.12 -0.75
CA ALA A 116 -7.57 -36.64 -1.91
C ALA A 116 -6.41 -37.56 -2.28
N ASP A 117 -6.23 -37.78 -3.59
CA ASP A 117 -5.14 -38.60 -4.14
C ASP A 117 -3.81 -37.83 -4.02
N PHE A 118 -2.98 -38.24 -3.06
CA PHE A 118 -1.68 -37.63 -2.80
C PHE A 118 -0.72 -37.81 -3.98
N ASP A 119 -0.70 -38.93 -4.63
CA ASP A 119 0.26 -39.19 -5.71
C ASP A 119 -0.06 -38.36 -6.95
N ALA A 120 -1.34 -38.20 -7.27
CA ALA A 120 -1.78 -37.31 -8.34
C ALA A 120 -1.43 -35.83 -8.03
N ILE A 121 -1.64 -35.40 -6.79
CA ILE A 121 -1.32 -34.02 -6.36
C ILE A 121 0.19 -33.80 -6.36
N ARG A 122 0.99 -34.76 -5.85
CA ARG A 122 2.46 -34.71 -5.91
C ARG A 122 2.95 -34.60 -7.34
N ALA A 123 2.42 -35.44 -8.25
CA ALA A 123 2.79 -35.42 -9.66
C ALA A 123 2.48 -34.04 -10.32
N ALA A 124 1.33 -33.47 -10.02
CA ALA A 124 0.95 -32.13 -10.52
C ALA A 124 1.89 -31.04 -9.98
N ASN A 125 2.32 -31.12 -8.73
CA ASN A 125 3.22 -30.13 -8.12
C ASN A 125 4.70 -30.34 -8.47
N ARG A 126 5.08 -31.44 -9.10
CA ARG A 126 6.48 -31.72 -9.48
C ARG A 126 7.08 -30.62 -10.36
N LYS A 127 6.28 -29.98 -11.20
CA LYS A 127 6.75 -28.88 -12.05
C LYS A 127 7.27 -27.68 -11.24
N GLN A 128 6.83 -27.50 -9.98
CA GLN A 128 7.32 -26.44 -9.09
C GLN A 128 8.75 -26.69 -8.62
N ALA A 129 9.26 -27.92 -8.76
CA ALA A 129 10.65 -28.27 -8.49
C ALA A 129 11.54 -28.20 -9.75
N LEU A 130 11.01 -27.79 -10.91
CA LEU A 130 11.80 -27.51 -12.11
C LEU A 130 12.35 -26.08 -12.01
N VAL A 131 13.66 -25.94 -11.88
CA VAL A 131 14.34 -24.67 -11.71
C VAL A 131 15.36 -24.45 -12.84
N PRO A 132 15.63 -23.18 -13.25
CA PRO A 132 16.68 -22.88 -14.24
C PRO A 132 18.07 -23.32 -13.72
N GLU A 133 18.89 -23.93 -14.56
CA GLU A 133 20.25 -24.33 -14.18
C GLU A 133 21.06 -23.17 -13.62
N GLY A 134 21.70 -23.37 -12.47
CA GLY A 134 22.48 -22.37 -11.75
C GLY A 134 21.62 -21.29 -11.05
N ALA A 135 20.33 -21.48 -10.96
CA ALA A 135 19.48 -20.65 -10.12
C ALA A 135 19.65 -21.00 -8.63
N LEU A 136 19.35 -20.03 -7.77
CA LEU A 136 19.25 -20.22 -6.33
C LEU A 136 17.78 -20.37 -5.95
N VAL A 137 17.49 -21.31 -5.05
CA VAL A 137 16.13 -21.57 -4.57
C VAL A 137 15.93 -20.93 -3.20
N ILE A 138 14.81 -20.26 -3.04
CA ILE A 138 14.30 -19.80 -1.74
C ILE A 138 13.24 -20.79 -1.31
N ASP A 139 13.39 -21.34 -0.11
CA ASP A 139 12.47 -22.36 0.42
C ASP A 139 11.01 -21.89 0.38
N PRO A 140 10.09 -22.78 -0.02
CA PRO A 140 8.68 -22.46 -0.13
C PRO A 140 8.05 -22.14 1.23
N VAL A 141 7.23 -21.09 1.28
CA VAL A 141 6.34 -20.79 2.44
C VAL A 141 4.99 -21.49 2.28
N GLY A 142 4.48 -21.55 1.05
CA GLY A 142 3.40 -22.44 0.62
C GLY A 142 3.99 -23.66 -0.10
N THR A 143 3.52 -23.95 -1.32
CA THR A 143 4.11 -25.00 -2.18
C THR A 143 5.03 -24.44 -3.25
N ALA A 144 4.87 -23.18 -3.63
CA ALA A 144 5.68 -22.53 -4.64
C ALA A 144 7.00 -22.01 -4.04
N PRO A 145 8.17 -22.39 -4.60
CA PRO A 145 9.46 -21.83 -4.20
C PRO A 145 9.67 -20.44 -4.75
N GLY A 146 10.57 -19.66 -4.15
CA GLY A 146 11.19 -18.52 -4.82
C GLY A 146 12.41 -18.97 -5.63
N VAL A 147 12.68 -18.32 -6.76
CA VAL A 147 13.80 -18.67 -7.63
C VAL A 147 14.57 -17.40 -7.99
N ILE A 148 15.90 -17.44 -7.84
CA ILE A 148 16.78 -16.34 -8.25
C ILE A 148 17.66 -16.84 -9.39
N VAL A 149 17.53 -16.21 -10.55
CA VAL A 149 18.37 -16.46 -11.73
C VAL A 149 19.38 -15.34 -11.84
N PRO A 150 20.69 -15.58 -11.57
CA PRO A 150 21.71 -14.56 -11.65
C PRO A 150 21.84 -14.04 -13.08
N GLY A 151 21.96 -12.72 -13.21
CA GLY A 151 22.22 -12.07 -14.48
C GLY A 151 23.62 -12.34 -15.03
N THR A 152 23.84 -12.05 -16.30
CA THR A 152 25.16 -12.04 -16.91
C THR A 152 25.73 -10.63 -16.79
N GLN A 153 26.66 -10.42 -15.85
CA GLN A 153 27.40 -9.16 -15.79
C GLN A 153 28.42 -9.12 -16.93
N THR A 154 28.33 -8.10 -17.78
CA THR A 154 29.51 -7.68 -18.57
C THR A 154 30.39 -6.89 -17.61
N ALA A 155 31.67 -7.31 -17.46
CA ALA A 155 32.65 -6.51 -16.73
C ALA A 155 32.64 -5.07 -17.26
N PRO A 156 32.64 -4.02 -16.40
CA PRO A 156 32.65 -2.65 -16.88
C PRO A 156 33.89 -2.41 -17.75
N THR A 157 33.65 -2.08 -19.00
CA THR A 157 34.73 -1.59 -19.89
C THR A 157 34.96 -0.11 -19.55
N GLU A 158 36.23 0.31 -19.43
CA GLU A 158 36.64 1.68 -19.08
C GLU A 158 36.11 2.79 -20.02
N SER A 159 35.22 2.46 -20.97
CA SER A 159 34.71 3.42 -21.94
C SER A 159 33.38 4.10 -21.55
N ASP A 160 32.69 3.66 -20.48
CA ASP A 160 31.35 4.16 -20.11
C ASP A 160 31.33 5.40 -19.19
N ALA A 161 32.53 5.97 -18.91
CA ALA A 161 32.67 7.17 -18.05
C ALA A 161 32.44 8.51 -18.78
N ARG A 162 31.64 8.54 -19.86
CA ARG A 162 31.25 9.81 -20.52
C ARG A 162 29.74 9.99 -20.48
N ALA A 163 29.29 10.71 -19.48
CA ALA A 163 27.91 11.21 -19.39
C ALA A 163 27.52 11.95 -20.69
N ARG A 164 26.44 11.51 -21.33
CA ARG A 164 25.77 12.24 -22.41
C ARG A 164 24.79 13.26 -21.78
N PRO A 165 24.87 14.54 -22.14
CA PRO A 165 23.88 15.51 -21.71
C PRO A 165 22.53 15.24 -22.40
N LEU A 166 21.44 15.39 -21.65
CA LEU A 166 20.07 15.32 -22.12
C LEU A 166 19.85 16.35 -23.24
N ARG A 167 19.55 15.88 -24.45
CA ARG A 167 19.08 16.74 -25.55
C ARG A 167 17.55 16.83 -25.48
N ALA A 168 17.07 18.06 -25.58
CA ALA A 168 15.66 18.39 -25.76
C ALA A 168 15.06 17.65 -26.96
N SER A 169 13.84 17.14 -26.79
CA SER A 169 13.08 16.42 -27.82
C SER A 169 12.84 17.25 -29.06
N PRO A 170 13.14 16.75 -30.27
CA PRO A 170 12.63 17.32 -31.51
C PRO A 170 11.20 16.82 -31.78
N SER A 171 10.36 17.71 -32.29
CA SER A 171 9.00 17.44 -32.76
C SER A 171 8.91 16.30 -33.75
N LEU A 172 7.93 15.40 -33.55
CA LEU A 172 7.64 14.25 -34.42
C LEU A 172 7.20 14.68 -35.83
N PRO A 173 7.75 14.09 -36.88
CA PRO A 173 7.20 14.21 -38.23
C PRO A 173 6.02 13.23 -38.42
N THR A 174 5.04 13.68 -39.19
CA THR A 174 3.85 12.93 -39.62
C THR A 174 4.24 11.70 -40.47
N PRO A 175 3.60 10.51 -40.29
CA PRO A 175 3.91 9.34 -41.09
C PRO A 175 3.38 9.45 -42.51
N THR A 176 4.23 9.18 -43.50
CA THR A 176 3.83 8.92 -44.88
C THR A 176 3.77 7.42 -45.15
N GLU A 177 2.73 7.00 -45.88
CA GLU A 177 2.35 5.64 -46.23
C GLU A 177 3.31 4.99 -47.27
N SER A 178 4.52 4.66 -46.95
CA SER A 178 5.35 3.90 -47.92
C SER A 178 6.51 3.04 -47.40
N ASP A 179 6.47 2.54 -46.13
CA ASP A 179 7.55 1.63 -45.69
C ASP A 179 7.05 0.33 -45.00
N ALA A 180 6.16 -0.39 -45.68
CA ALA A 180 5.80 -1.76 -45.31
C ALA A 180 6.74 -2.77 -46.01
N ARG A 181 8.04 -2.77 -45.65
CA ARG A 181 8.95 -3.91 -45.92
C ARG A 181 9.70 -4.22 -44.62
N ALA A 182 9.28 -5.31 -43.97
CA ALA A 182 9.97 -5.88 -42.83
C ALA A 182 11.46 -6.15 -43.18
N ARG A 183 12.37 -5.35 -42.64
CA ARG A 183 13.79 -5.68 -42.59
C ARG A 183 14.00 -6.75 -41.52
N PRO A 184 14.74 -7.82 -41.74
CA PRO A 184 15.14 -8.74 -40.70
C PRO A 184 15.96 -7.96 -39.67
N LEU A 185 15.50 -7.99 -38.41
CA LEU A 185 16.21 -7.43 -37.25
C LEU A 185 17.56 -8.14 -37.16
N ARG A 186 18.67 -7.41 -37.45
CA ARG A 186 20.01 -7.87 -37.12
C ARG A 186 20.05 -8.11 -35.62
N ALA A 187 20.58 -9.26 -35.20
CA ALA A 187 20.90 -9.55 -33.82
C ALA A 187 21.73 -8.39 -33.25
N SER A 188 21.15 -7.60 -32.37
CA SER A 188 21.88 -6.62 -31.57
C SER A 188 22.84 -7.38 -30.65
N PRO A 189 24.03 -6.82 -30.30
CA PRO A 189 24.90 -7.40 -29.31
C PRO A 189 24.05 -7.65 -28.04
N SER A 190 24.19 -8.85 -27.47
CA SER A 190 23.41 -9.28 -26.31
C SER A 190 23.56 -8.27 -25.19
N LEU A 191 22.48 -7.53 -24.88
CA LEU A 191 22.42 -6.72 -23.67
C LEU A 191 22.67 -7.65 -22.47
N PRO A 192 23.35 -7.15 -21.42
CA PRO A 192 23.52 -7.94 -20.21
C PRO A 192 22.14 -8.34 -19.66
N THR A 193 21.98 -9.60 -19.34
CA THR A 193 20.71 -10.11 -18.79
C THR A 193 20.65 -9.70 -17.32
N PRO A 194 19.59 -8.99 -16.86
CA PRO A 194 19.44 -8.63 -15.46
C PRO A 194 19.26 -9.87 -14.58
N THR A 195 19.55 -9.73 -13.28
CA THR A 195 19.16 -10.75 -12.30
C THR A 195 17.64 -10.82 -12.23
N VAL A 196 17.08 -12.05 -12.25
CA VAL A 196 15.61 -12.23 -12.16
C VAL A 196 15.28 -12.94 -10.86
N LEU A 197 14.45 -12.31 -10.03
CA LEU A 197 13.88 -12.87 -8.80
C LEU A 197 12.43 -13.26 -9.07
N VAL A 198 12.12 -14.53 -9.00
CA VAL A 198 10.78 -15.09 -9.23
C VAL A 198 10.14 -15.41 -7.90
N LEU A 199 8.98 -14.81 -7.60
CA LEU A 199 8.27 -14.95 -6.34
C LEU A 199 6.81 -15.38 -6.57
N PRO A 200 6.17 -16.06 -5.59
CA PRO A 200 4.78 -16.50 -5.70
C PRO A 200 3.77 -15.35 -5.71
N GLY A 201 2.54 -15.63 -6.19
CA GLY A 201 1.45 -14.66 -6.25
C GLY A 201 0.84 -14.28 -4.88
N PRO A 202 0.57 -15.22 -3.97
CA PRO A 202 -0.04 -14.86 -2.68
C PRO A 202 0.87 -13.97 -1.82
N PRO A 203 0.40 -12.77 -1.37
CA PRO A 203 1.23 -11.84 -0.58
C PRO A 203 1.83 -12.47 0.69
N ARG A 204 1.08 -13.34 1.36
CA ARG A 204 1.54 -14.08 2.56
C ARG A 204 2.75 -14.99 2.30
N GLU A 205 2.99 -15.39 1.06
CA GLU A 205 4.12 -16.22 0.63
C GLU A 205 5.25 -15.34 0.09
N LEU A 206 4.91 -14.37 -0.76
CA LEU A 206 5.85 -13.44 -1.36
C LEU A 206 6.63 -12.62 -0.33
N GLN A 207 5.95 -12.02 0.63
CA GLN A 207 6.60 -11.11 1.58
C GLN A 207 7.70 -11.75 2.44
N PRO A 208 7.51 -12.95 3.03
CA PRO A 208 8.62 -13.63 3.73
C PRO A 208 9.77 -14.00 2.80
N MET A 209 9.46 -14.48 1.57
CA MET A 209 10.49 -14.83 0.59
C MET A 209 11.28 -13.61 0.12
N TRP A 210 10.62 -12.47 -0.08
CA TRP A 210 11.28 -11.19 -0.35
C TRP A 210 12.30 -10.84 0.73
N ARG A 211 11.92 -10.94 2.02
CA ARG A 211 12.84 -10.68 3.13
C ARG A 211 14.05 -11.59 3.12
N THR A 212 13.89 -12.83 2.70
CA THR A 212 15.01 -13.78 2.52
C THR A 212 15.87 -13.37 1.32
N ALA A 213 15.24 -13.08 0.17
CA ALA A 213 15.92 -12.74 -1.07
C ALA A 213 16.86 -11.55 -0.94
N ILE A 214 16.42 -10.45 -0.31
CA ILE A 214 17.19 -9.23 -0.13
C ILE A 214 18.42 -9.37 0.78
N GLY A 215 18.51 -10.48 1.52
CA GLY A 215 19.70 -10.82 2.31
C GLY A 215 20.74 -11.66 1.54
N LEU A 216 20.41 -12.14 0.34
CA LEU A 216 21.30 -13.01 -0.44
C LEU A 216 22.29 -12.19 -1.26
N PRO A 217 23.58 -12.61 -1.30
CA PRO A 217 24.62 -11.88 -2.03
C PRO A 217 24.27 -11.60 -3.48
N VAL A 218 23.69 -12.56 -4.19
CA VAL A 218 23.33 -12.42 -5.61
C VAL A 218 22.33 -11.28 -5.87
N VAL A 219 21.40 -11.03 -4.95
CA VAL A 219 20.45 -9.91 -5.07
C VAL A 219 21.12 -8.60 -4.66
N LEU A 220 21.92 -8.64 -3.58
CA LEU A 220 22.68 -7.47 -3.11
C LEU A 220 23.67 -6.98 -4.16
N ASP A 221 24.33 -7.90 -4.87
CA ASP A 221 25.24 -7.60 -5.97
C ASP A 221 24.51 -6.98 -7.18
N ALA A 222 23.32 -7.50 -7.50
CA ALA A 222 22.50 -6.94 -8.57
C ALA A 222 22.07 -5.48 -8.29
N ILE A 223 21.90 -5.12 -7.02
CA ILE A 223 21.54 -3.77 -6.59
C ILE A 223 22.69 -3.02 -5.92
N ALA A 224 23.93 -3.41 -6.19
CA ALA A 224 25.13 -2.79 -5.53
C ALA A 224 25.24 -1.27 -5.81
N GLY A 225 24.74 -0.81 -6.97
CA GLY A 225 24.68 0.60 -7.33
C GLY A 225 23.56 1.42 -6.64
N ARG A 226 22.84 0.82 -5.67
CA ARG A 226 21.75 1.53 -4.97
C ARG A 226 22.29 2.74 -4.21
N THR A 227 21.52 3.82 -4.21
CA THR A 227 21.82 5.02 -3.45
C THR A 227 21.30 4.88 -2.03
N ALA A 228 22.11 5.25 -1.04
CA ALA A 228 21.64 5.28 0.35
C ALA A 228 20.74 6.49 0.56
N TYR A 229 19.43 6.30 0.41
CA TYR A 229 18.45 7.33 0.73
C TYR A 229 17.91 7.17 2.15
N ARG A 230 17.52 8.30 2.74
CA ARG A 230 16.53 8.36 3.82
C ARG A 230 15.17 8.66 3.21
N GLN A 231 14.13 8.10 3.82
CA GLN A 231 12.75 8.39 3.47
C GLN A 231 11.98 8.68 4.75
N ASP A 232 11.45 9.87 4.83
CA ASP A 232 10.64 10.32 5.96
C ASP A 232 9.25 10.76 5.47
N THR A 233 8.27 10.57 6.32
CA THR A 233 6.89 10.91 6.00
C THR A 233 6.33 11.89 7.00
N VAL A 234 5.80 12.99 6.48
CA VAL A 234 5.04 13.98 7.25
C VAL A 234 3.56 13.80 6.90
N ARG A 235 2.67 13.94 7.90
CA ARG A 235 1.23 13.80 7.69
C ARG A 235 0.46 15.01 8.16
N MET A 236 -0.52 15.41 7.36
CA MET A 236 -1.38 16.56 7.62
C MET A 236 -2.85 16.19 7.46
N PHE A 237 -3.71 16.88 8.19
CA PHE A 237 -5.16 16.70 8.12
C PHE A 237 -5.88 18.04 8.10
N GLY A 238 -6.92 18.15 7.25
CA GLY A 238 -7.73 19.37 7.15
C GLY A 238 -7.16 20.44 6.21
N LEU A 239 -6.05 20.14 5.50
CA LEU A 239 -5.46 21.02 4.48
C LEU A 239 -5.84 20.52 3.08
N PRO A 240 -6.31 21.37 2.16
CA PRO A 240 -6.46 21.00 0.75
C PRO A 240 -5.09 20.90 0.07
N GLU A 241 -4.97 20.02 -0.95
CA GLU A 241 -3.72 19.85 -1.72
C GLU A 241 -3.18 21.14 -2.30
N SER A 242 -4.06 22.06 -2.71
CA SER A 242 -3.67 23.39 -3.23
C SER A 242 -2.95 24.24 -2.19
N GLY A 243 -3.35 24.14 -0.91
CA GLY A 243 -2.68 24.83 0.18
C GLY A 243 -1.28 24.29 0.44
N LEU A 244 -1.12 22.97 0.41
CA LEU A 244 0.19 22.32 0.50
C LEU A 244 1.09 22.70 -0.67
N ALA A 245 0.56 22.68 -1.91
CA ALA A 245 1.31 23.04 -3.11
C ALA A 245 1.86 24.49 -3.05
N GLU A 246 1.11 25.43 -2.45
CA GLU A 246 1.59 26.80 -2.23
C GLU A 246 2.76 26.84 -1.24
N THR A 247 2.65 26.09 -0.14
CA THR A 247 3.72 26.00 0.86
C THR A 247 4.99 25.36 0.28
N LEU A 248 4.85 24.30 -0.53
CA LEU A 248 6.01 23.67 -1.18
C LEU A 248 6.69 24.61 -2.18
N ARG A 249 5.93 25.38 -2.97
CA ARG A 249 6.51 26.42 -3.86
C ARG A 249 7.25 27.51 -3.09
N THR A 250 6.77 27.85 -1.91
CA THR A 250 7.44 28.82 -1.04
C THR A 250 8.73 28.22 -0.47
N ALA A 251 8.67 26.98 0.00
CA ALA A 251 9.85 26.25 0.49
C ALA A 251 10.92 26.07 -0.60
N GLU A 252 10.52 25.78 -1.85
CA GLU A 252 11.43 25.65 -3.01
C GLU A 252 12.21 26.95 -3.27
N ARG A 253 11.61 28.11 -3.05
CA ARG A 253 12.30 29.40 -3.23
C ARG A 253 13.20 29.78 -2.07
N ASP A 254 12.82 29.39 -0.85
CA ASP A 254 13.39 29.92 0.39
C ASP A 254 14.42 28.96 1.04
N ILE A 255 14.46 27.70 0.61
CA ILE A 255 15.35 26.67 1.14
C ILE A 255 16.43 26.32 0.11
N ASP A 256 17.69 26.63 0.42
CA ASP A 256 18.82 26.24 -0.42
C ASP A 256 18.96 24.71 -0.49
N GLY A 257 19.03 24.17 -1.72
CA GLY A 257 19.16 22.73 -1.95
C GLY A 257 17.83 21.96 -1.88
N PHE A 258 16.69 22.64 -1.92
CA PHE A 258 15.37 22.01 -1.95
C PHE A 258 15.20 21.02 -3.13
N ASP A 259 15.85 21.30 -4.26
CA ASP A 259 15.90 20.44 -5.46
C ASP A 259 16.56 19.07 -5.22
N ARG A 260 17.26 18.88 -4.09
CA ARG A 260 17.84 17.60 -3.67
C ARG A 260 16.86 16.72 -2.88
N LEU A 261 15.69 17.26 -2.55
CA LEU A 261 14.60 16.53 -1.92
C LEU A 261 13.64 15.99 -2.99
N GLU A 262 13.45 14.68 -3.02
CA GLU A 262 12.41 14.04 -3.83
C GLU A 262 11.12 13.98 -3.01
N ILE A 263 10.15 14.85 -3.31
CA ILE A 263 8.92 15.00 -2.54
C ILE A 263 7.75 14.43 -3.32
N THR A 264 7.05 13.47 -2.73
CA THR A 264 5.81 12.91 -3.25
C THR A 264 4.67 13.20 -2.29
N THR A 265 3.55 13.65 -2.81
CA THR A 265 2.35 13.92 -2.00
C THR A 265 1.21 12.99 -2.41
N CYS A 266 0.47 12.49 -1.44
CA CYS A 266 -0.67 11.61 -1.65
C CYS A 266 -1.80 11.96 -0.67
N LEU A 267 -3.04 12.04 -1.19
CA LEU A 267 -4.22 12.14 -0.35
C LEU A 267 -4.76 10.72 -0.07
N ARG A 268 -4.62 10.28 1.16
CA ARG A 268 -5.06 8.95 1.58
C ARG A 268 -6.04 9.05 2.75
N ARG A 269 -7.24 8.49 2.59
CA ARG A 269 -8.32 8.55 3.61
C ARG A 269 -8.66 9.96 4.11
N GLY A 270 -8.39 11.00 3.31
CA GLY A 270 -8.59 12.39 3.70
C GLY A 270 -7.42 13.04 4.45
N GLU A 271 -6.31 12.34 4.62
CA GLU A 271 -5.04 12.85 5.13
C GLU A 271 -4.05 13.07 3.99
N LEU A 272 -3.28 14.15 4.06
CA LEU A 272 -2.16 14.39 3.16
C LEU A 272 -0.90 13.71 3.72
N GLU A 273 -0.33 12.80 2.94
CA GLU A 273 0.99 12.22 3.17
C GLU A 273 2.00 12.95 2.31
N ILE A 274 3.08 13.42 2.92
CA ILE A 274 4.21 14.05 2.27
C ILE A 274 5.39 13.14 2.51
N VAL A 275 5.72 12.33 1.52
CA VAL A 275 6.87 11.43 1.55
C VAL A 275 8.05 12.15 0.94
N THR A 276 9.09 12.35 1.72
CA THR A 276 10.33 13.01 1.28
C THR A 276 11.48 12.02 1.32
N ARG A 277 12.16 11.88 0.18
CA ARG A 277 13.34 11.05 0.00
C ARG A 277 14.53 11.95 -0.27
N TYR A 278 15.66 11.67 0.37
CA TYR A 278 16.85 12.51 0.30
C TYR A 278 18.11 11.72 0.68
N GLU A 279 19.29 12.15 0.24
CA GLU A 279 20.55 11.58 0.69
C GLU A 279 20.82 11.97 2.15
N PRO A 280 21.54 11.13 2.93
CA PRO A 280 21.81 11.42 4.35
C PRO A 280 22.44 12.79 4.61
N ASP A 281 23.26 13.28 3.69
CA ASP A 281 23.93 14.60 3.78
C ASP A 281 22.94 15.78 3.62
N ASP A 282 21.76 15.53 3.04
CA ASP A 282 20.69 16.53 2.85
C ASP A 282 19.66 16.55 4.00
N ALA A 283 19.92 15.85 5.10
CA ALA A 283 19.04 15.82 6.27
C ALA A 283 18.72 17.21 6.82
N ALA A 284 19.66 18.17 6.74
CA ALA A 284 19.44 19.54 7.17
C ALA A 284 18.41 20.27 6.28
N VAL A 285 18.37 19.98 5.00
CA VAL A 285 17.39 20.53 4.04
C VAL A 285 16.00 19.98 4.36
N TYR A 286 15.91 18.67 4.62
CA TYR A 286 14.65 18.05 5.05
C TYR A 286 14.10 18.66 6.34
N ILE A 287 14.95 18.92 7.33
CA ILE A 287 14.53 19.56 8.59
C ILE A 287 13.94 20.95 8.31
N GLN A 288 14.56 21.74 7.44
CA GLN A 288 14.02 23.07 7.05
C GLN A 288 12.64 22.95 6.37
N LEU A 289 12.42 21.94 5.52
CA LEU A 289 11.10 21.66 4.96
C LEU A 289 10.06 21.36 6.05
N VAL A 290 10.39 20.49 7.01
CA VAL A 290 9.48 20.16 8.12
C VAL A 290 9.17 21.39 8.97
N ASP A 291 10.15 22.27 9.22
CA ASP A 291 9.95 23.50 9.97
C ASP A 291 9.09 24.52 9.20
N ALA A 292 9.24 24.60 7.88
CA ALA A 292 8.37 25.39 7.02
C ALA A 292 6.90 24.89 7.07
N LEU A 293 6.70 23.57 6.95
CA LEU A 293 5.37 22.95 7.07
C LEU A 293 4.76 23.22 8.46
N ARG A 294 5.53 23.11 9.53
CA ARG A 294 5.08 23.38 10.90
C ARG A 294 4.71 24.84 11.10
N THR A 295 5.47 25.76 10.50
CA THR A 295 5.24 27.20 10.62
C THR A 295 3.96 27.63 9.89
N HIS A 296 3.74 27.11 8.69
CA HIS A 296 2.58 27.47 7.87
C HIS A 296 1.30 26.73 8.27
N HIS A 297 1.41 25.52 8.79
CA HIS A 297 0.29 24.63 9.06
C HIS A 297 0.34 23.98 10.46
N PRO A 298 0.45 24.78 11.54
CA PRO A 298 0.65 24.25 12.89
C PRO A 298 -0.52 23.43 13.43
N ARG A 299 -1.72 23.59 12.88
CA ARG A 299 -2.93 22.86 13.29
C ARG A 299 -3.15 21.60 12.47
N GLU A 300 -2.85 21.67 11.19
CA GLU A 300 -3.06 20.62 10.21
C GLU A 300 -1.95 19.56 10.27
N LEU A 301 -0.72 19.96 10.64
CA LEU A 301 0.42 19.06 10.80
C LEU A 301 0.25 18.20 12.05
N PHE A 302 -0.02 16.91 11.89
CA PHE A 302 -0.24 16.04 13.02
C PHE A 302 0.86 14.99 13.26
N SER A 303 1.69 14.69 12.25
CA SER A 303 2.80 13.75 12.38
C SER A 303 4.02 14.25 11.58
N THR A 304 5.19 14.25 12.23
CA THR A 304 6.49 14.55 11.61
C THR A 304 7.46 13.36 11.68
N ASP A 305 7.02 12.26 12.26
CA ASP A 305 7.77 11.02 12.46
C ASP A 305 7.15 9.84 11.67
N GLY A 306 6.18 10.14 10.79
CA GLY A 306 5.48 9.14 10.00
C GLY A 306 4.39 8.36 10.75
N SER A 307 4.19 8.60 12.06
CA SER A 307 3.16 7.90 12.84
C SER A 307 1.77 8.13 12.27
N LEU A 308 0.99 7.06 12.17
CA LEU A 308 -0.41 7.12 11.74
C LEU A 308 -1.29 7.72 12.85
N ILE A 309 -2.41 8.32 12.46
CA ILE A 309 -3.41 8.77 13.43
C ILE A 309 -3.88 7.62 14.33
N ASP A 310 -3.97 6.41 13.79
CA ASP A 310 -4.35 5.18 14.50
C ASP A 310 -3.36 4.85 15.63
N ASP A 311 -2.05 5.02 15.38
CA ASP A 311 -1.00 4.80 16.39
C ASP A 311 -1.06 5.84 17.51
N GLN A 312 -1.27 7.11 17.14
CA GLN A 312 -1.37 8.20 18.10
C GLN A 312 -2.61 8.06 18.99
N VAL A 313 -3.76 7.69 18.39
CA VAL A 313 -5.00 7.43 19.12
C VAL A 313 -4.82 6.25 20.07
N ALA A 314 -4.23 5.14 19.63
CA ALA A 314 -4.00 3.99 20.50
C ALA A 314 -3.10 4.34 21.70
N ALA A 315 -2.05 5.14 21.47
CA ALA A 315 -1.18 5.62 22.54
C ALA A 315 -1.92 6.52 23.55
N LEU A 316 -2.81 7.41 23.09
CA LEU A 316 -3.62 8.29 23.92
C LEU A 316 -4.72 7.55 24.70
N LEU A 317 -5.13 6.38 24.21
CA LEU A 317 -6.10 5.51 24.88
C LEU A 317 -5.46 4.56 25.92
N ALA A 318 -4.14 4.60 26.08
CA ALA A 318 -3.47 3.77 27.08
C ALA A 318 -4.03 4.03 28.49
N GLY A 319 -4.55 2.99 29.14
CA GLY A 319 -5.18 3.06 30.45
C GLY A 319 -6.59 3.67 30.47
N ARG A 320 -7.22 3.90 29.31
CA ARG A 320 -8.59 4.39 29.15
C ARG A 320 -9.43 3.39 28.38
N LYS A 321 -10.73 3.40 28.60
CA LYS A 321 -11.71 2.56 27.92
C LYS A 321 -12.53 3.39 26.94
N ILE A 322 -12.66 2.92 25.69
CA ILE A 322 -13.42 3.62 24.66
C ILE A 322 -14.60 2.80 24.15
N ALA A 323 -15.70 3.48 23.83
CA ALA A 323 -16.87 2.93 23.15
C ALA A 323 -17.28 3.77 21.95
N THR A 324 -18.03 3.17 21.01
CA THR A 324 -18.57 3.89 19.84
C THR A 324 -20.10 3.87 19.80
N ALA A 325 -20.69 4.95 19.27
CA ALA A 325 -22.11 5.09 18.98
C ALA A 325 -22.28 5.53 17.52
N GLU A 326 -22.55 4.58 16.63
CA GLU A 326 -22.45 4.80 15.19
C GLU A 326 -23.81 4.74 14.50
N SER A 327 -24.10 5.75 13.68
CA SER A 327 -25.26 5.74 12.78
C SER A 327 -24.80 5.63 11.32
N CYS A 328 -24.37 6.69 10.66
CA CYS A 328 -23.99 6.68 9.25
C CYS A 328 -22.71 5.88 8.96
N THR A 329 -21.79 5.78 9.88
CA THR A 329 -20.57 4.99 9.78
C THR A 329 -20.81 3.49 9.94
N ALA A 330 -21.87 3.10 10.66
CA ALA A 330 -22.35 1.73 10.77
C ALA A 330 -21.27 0.71 11.18
N GLY A 331 -20.50 1.02 12.21
CA GLY A 331 -19.46 0.14 12.77
C GLY A 331 -18.05 0.37 12.20
N LEU A 332 -17.84 1.27 11.24
CA LEU A 332 -16.51 1.52 10.66
C LEU A 332 -15.52 2.11 11.67
N ILE A 333 -15.97 2.92 12.63
CA ILE A 333 -15.10 3.47 13.67
C ILE A 333 -14.65 2.36 14.61
N ALA A 334 -15.59 1.53 15.08
CA ALA A 334 -15.28 0.37 15.92
C ALA A 334 -14.34 -0.61 15.19
N ALA A 335 -14.60 -0.90 13.91
CA ALA A 335 -13.74 -1.73 13.09
C ALA A 335 -12.31 -1.18 13.04
N ARG A 336 -12.14 0.12 12.70
CA ARG A 336 -10.83 0.76 12.63
C ARG A 336 -10.09 0.78 13.97
N LEU A 337 -10.79 0.99 15.10
CA LEU A 337 -10.19 0.90 16.44
C LEU A 337 -9.68 -0.51 16.75
N THR A 338 -10.31 -1.54 16.18
CA THR A 338 -9.99 -2.96 16.43
C THR A 338 -9.07 -3.58 15.39
N ASP A 339 -8.73 -2.90 14.29
CA ASP A 339 -7.76 -3.36 13.29
C ASP A 339 -6.35 -3.58 13.89
N ARG A 340 -6.09 -2.96 15.03
CA ARG A 340 -4.80 -3.00 15.71
C ARG A 340 -4.74 -4.13 16.72
N ALA A 341 -3.66 -4.92 16.73
CA ALA A 341 -3.40 -5.91 17.77
C ALA A 341 -3.29 -5.24 19.15
N GLY A 342 -3.90 -5.83 20.18
CA GLY A 342 -3.97 -5.27 21.53
C GLY A 342 -5.13 -4.29 21.77
N SER A 343 -5.99 -4.06 20.78
CA SER A 343 -7.17 -3.18 20.92
C SER A 343 -8.16 -3.60 22.01
N SER A 344 -8.16 -4.89 22.39
CA SER A 344 -8.98 -5.39 23.51
C SER A 344 -8.66 -4.74 24.86
N ASP A 345 -7.51 -4.11 25.00
CA ASP A 345 -7.11 -3.45 26.24
C ASP A 345 -7.86 -2.12 26.45
N TYR A 346 -8.34 -1.49 25.36
CA TYR A 346 -9.01 -0.20 25.41
C TYR A 346 -10.41 -0.17 24.77
N VAL A 347 -10.73 -1.04 23.80
CA VAL A 347 -12.06 -1.06 23.16
C VAL A 347 -13.04 -1.89 23.97
N MET A 348 -14.06 -1.24 24.56
CA MET A 348 -15.10 -1.92 25.33
C MET A 348 -16.23 -2.44 24.46
N GLY A 349 -16.51 -1.79 23.33
CA GLY A 349 -17.56 -2.17 22.42
C GLY A 349 -18.08 -0.98 21.62
N GLY A 350 -19.15 -1.23 20.85
CA GLY A 350 -19.78 -0.20 20.05
C GLY A 350 -21.22 -0.53 19.70
N ALA A 351 -22.07 0.48 19.62
CA ALA A 351 -23.47 0.38 19.24
C ALA A 351 -23.69 0.93 17.83
N VAL A 352 -24.16 0.10 16.90
CA VAL A 352 -24.64 0.53 15.59
C VAL A 352 -26.14 0.85 15.72
N VAL A 353 -26.45 2.13 15.85
CA VAL A 353 -27.83 2.64 16.14
C VAL A 353 -28.37 3.39 14.92
N TYR A 354 -28.67 2.63 13.87
CA TYR A 354 -29.02 3.21 12.56
C TYR A 354 -30.39 3.89 12.54
N SER A 355 -31.40 3.30 13.19
CA SER A 355 -32.74 3.88 13.29
C SER A 355 -32.89 4.78 14.53
N ASN A 356 -33.91 5.66 14.52
CA ASN A 356 -34.25 6.48 15.69
C ASN A 356 -34.62 5.60 16.89
N ALA A 357 -35.40 4.54 16.65
CA ALA A 357 -35.78 3.59 17.68
C ALA A 357 -34.56 2.92 18.33
N ALA A 358 -33.53 2.54 17.54
CA ALA A 358 -32.29 1.98 18.06
C ALA A 358 -31.50 2.98 18.91
N LYS A 359 -31.45 4.28 18.51
CA LYS A 359 -30.80 5.33 19.30
C LYS A 359 -31.43 5.46 20.68
N SER A 360 -32.78 5.41 20.74
CA SER A 360 -33.51 5.49 22.03
C SER A 360 -33.37 4.21 22.82
N HIS A 361 -33.57 3.05 22.21
CA HIS A 361 -33.62 1.77 22.92
C HIS A 361 -32.25 1.33 23.46
N VAL A 362 -31.19 1.50 22.66
CA VAL A 362 -29.84 1.00 22.99
C VAL A 362 -29.06 2.03 23.82
N LEU A 363 -29.11 3.31 23.43
CA LEU A 363 -28.29 4.36 24.02
C LEU A 363 -29.07 5.29 24.95
N GLY A 364 -30.41 5.12 25.06
CA GLY A 364 -31.27 5.95 25.90
C GLY A 364 -31.41 7.40 25.41
N VAL A 365 -31.28 7.63 24.09
CA VAL A 365 -31.54 8.96 23.52
C VAL A 365 -33.02 9.26 23.61
N ASP A 366 -33.37 10.42 24.17
CA ASP A 366 -34.78 10.82 24.31
C ASP A 366 -35.46 10.93 22.95
N PRO A 367 -36.57 10.23 22.70
CA PRO A 367 -37.36 10.38 21.48
C PRO A 367 -37.82 11.83 21.23
N ALA A 368 -38.08 12.62 22.24
CA ALA A 368 -38.44 14.02 22.13
C ALA A 368 -37.31 14.86 21.58
N LEU A 369 -36.07 14.61 22.01
CA LEU A 369 -34.87 15.27 21.45
C LEU A 369 -34.70 14.99 19.96
N ILE A 370 -34.94 13.73 19.54
CA ILE A 370 -34.87 13.34 18.12
C ILE A 370 -36.00 14.02 17.32
N ALA A 371 -37.18 14.12 17.88
CA ALA A 371 -38.32 14.76 17.21
C ALA A 371 -38.11 16.28 17.05
N GLU A 372 -37.51 16.95 18.02
CA GLU A 372 -37.24 18.38 18.02
C GLU A 372 -36.09 18.78 17.07
N HIS A 373 -34.95 18.07 17.14
CA HIS A 373 -33.71 18.48 16.44
C HIS A 373 -33.42 17.64 15.19
N GLY A 374 -34.14 16.52 14.99
CA GLY A 374 -33.84 15.54 13.99
C GLY A 374 -32.68 14.63 14.37
N ALA A 375 -32.66 13.42 13.79
CA ALA A 375 -31.63 12.43 14.10
C ALA A 375 -30.19 12.87 13.75
N VAL A 376 -30.03 13.77 12.78
CA VAL A 376 -28.73 14.34 12.36
C VAL A 376 -28.63 15.74 12.96
N SER A 377 -28.14 15.81 14.19
CA SER A 377 -27.99 17.06 14.93
C SER A 377 -26.96 16.88 16.06
N GLU A 378 -26.37 17.96 16.49
CA GLU A 378 -25.40 17.96 17.59
C GLU A 378 -25.99 17.46 18.91
N PRO A 379 -27.20 17.92 19.37
CA PRO A 379 -27.78 17.40 20.59
C PRO A 379 -28.00 15.87 20.57
N VAL A 380 -28.40 15.32 19.42
CA VAL A 380 -28.57 13.86 19.28
C VAL A 380 -27.21 13.14 19.28
N ALA A 381 -26.18 13.70 18.64
CA ALA A 381 -24.82 13.11 18.68
C ALA A 381 -24.25 13.12 20.10
N GLU A 382 -24.46 14.18 20.88
CA GLU A 382 -24.06 14.28 22.30
C GLU A 382 -24.80 13.25 23.16
N ALA A 383 -26.12 13.14 22.98
CA ALA A 383 -26.92 12.15 23.70
C ALA A 383 -26.49 10.70 23.37
N MET A 384 -26.13 10.43 22.07
CA MET A 384 -25.58 9.14 21.66
C MET A 384 -24.24 8.85 22.34
N ALA A 385 -23.31 9.82 22.39
CA ALA A 385 -22.02 9.66 23.05
C ALA A 385 -22.17 9.42 24.56
N ALA A 386 -23.01 10.22 25.23
CA ALA A 386 -23.33 10.03 26.65
C ALA A 386 -23.99 8.67 26.93
N GLY A 387 -24.83 8.20 25.99
CA GLY A 387 -25.41 6.86 26.03
C GLY A 387 -24.38 5.77 25.96
N ALA A 388 -23.39 5.91 25.06
CA ALA A 388 -22.31 4.94 24.90
C ALA A 388 -21.39 4.87 26.12
N LEU A 389 -21.02 6.01 26.72
CA LEU A 389 -20.27 6.03 27.98
C LEU A 389 -20.96 5.18 29.07
N ARG A 390 -22.26 5.36 29.24
CA ARG A 390 -23.03 4.61 30.24
C ARG A 390 -23.19 3.14 29.91
N GLN A 391 -23.53 2.84 28.64
CA GLN A 391 -23.84 1.48 28.21
C GLN A 391 -22.65 0.54 28.28
N PHE A 392 -21.47 1.06 28.02
CA PHE A 392 -20.24 0.28 27.93
C PHE A 392 -19.28 0.50 29.12
N ASP A 393 -19.64 1.28 30.10
CA ASP A 393 -18.77 1.66 31.23
C ASP A 393 -17.41 2.16 30.74
N ALA A 394 -17.46 3.09 29.78
CA ALA A 394 -16.28 3.61 29.08
C ALA A 394 -15.88 5.01 29.59
N ASP A 395 -14.59 5.32 29.52
CA ASP A 395 -14.04 6.63 29.88
C ASP A 395 -14.20 7.63 28.73
N VAL A 396 -14.25 7.12 27.48
CA VAL A 396 -14.31 7.90 26.24
C VAL A 396 -15.37 7.31 25.32
N ALA A 397 -16.12 8.16 24.64
CA ALA A 397 -17.05 7.72 23.60
C ALA A 397 -16.95 8.56 22.34
N ILE A 398 -17.06 7.92 21.20
CA ILE A 398 -17.23 8.55 19.89
C ILE A 398 -18.65 8.33 19.40
N ALA A 399 -19.37 9.41 19.05
CA ALA A 399 -20.66 9.31 18.39
C ALA A 399 -20.62 9.94 16.99
N THR A 400 -21.31 9.29 16.05
CA THR A 400 -21.51 9.82 14.68
C THR A 400 -22.95 9.63 14.24
N THR A 401 -23.56 10.71 13.73
CA THR A 401 -24.84 10.67 13.03
C THR A 401 -24.79 11.59 11.80
N GLY A 402 -25.32 11.15 10.65
CA GLY A 402 -25.15 11.93 9.43
C GLY A 402 -25.91 11.39 8.22
N ILE A 403 -25.85 12.14 7.14
CA ILE A 403 -26.51 11.88 5.86
C ILE A 403 -25.42 11.50 4.85
N ALA A 404 -25.19 10.20 4.67
CA ALA A 404 -24.17 9.71 3.75
C ALA A 404 -24.65 9.62 2.29
N GLY A 405 -25.93 9.83 2.03
CA GLY A 405 -26.48 9.83 0.68
C GLY A 405 -26.75 8.42 0.08
N PRO A 406 -27.14 8.34 -1.23
CA PRO A 406 -27.38 9.46 -2.13
C PRO A 406 -28.65 10.29 -1.83
N GLY A 407 -29.58 9.77 -1.05
CA GLY A 407 -30.80 10.46 -0.62
C GLY A 407 -30.73 10.93 0.84
N GLY A 408 -31.83 11.53 1.33
CA GLY A 408 -32.01 11.94 2.75
C GLY A 408 -31.47 13.32 3.07
N GLY A 409 -30.88 14.05 2.12
CA GLY A 409 -30.47 15.44 2.30
C GLY A 409 -31.63 16.43 2.12
N SER A 410 -31.49 17.60 2.75
CA SER A 410 -32.33 18.79 2.56
C SER A 410 -31.43 20.00 2.25
N ALA A 411 -32.07 21.15 1.95
CA ALA A 411 -31.30 22.39 1.74
C ALA A 411 -30.52 22.82 3.00
N GLU A 412 -31.07 22.55 4.18
CA GLU A 412 -30.47 22.86 5.47
C GLU A 412 -29.43 21.84 5.92
N LYS A 413 -29.65 20.58 5.57
CA LYS A 413 -28.75 19.45 5.89
C LYS A 413 -28.50 18.64 4.62
N PRO A 414 -27.61 19.10 3.72
CA PRO A 414 -27.33 18.38 2.48
C PRO A 414 -26.64 17.03 2.73
N VAL A 415 -26.60 16.20 1.69
CA VAL A 415 -25.79 14.97 1.71
C VAL A 415 -24.33 15.31 2.03
N GLY A 416 -23.72 14.58 2.92
CA GLY A 416 -22.39 14.86 3.48
C GLY A 416 -22.43 15.52 4.87
N THR A 417 -23.59 15.99 5.34
CA THR A 417 -23.71 16.53 6.71
C THR A 417 -23.55 15.42 7.72
N VAL A 418 -22.52 15.52 8.58
CA VAL A 418 -22.25 14.55 9.65
C VAL A 418 -21.94 15.31 10.94
N CYS A 419 -22.63 14.93 12.03
CA CYS A 419 -22.38 15.40 13.37
C CYS A 419 -21.51 14.38 14.10
N PHE A 420 -20.48 14.86 14.75
CA PHE A 420 -19.51 14.09 15.54
C PHE A 420 -19.50 14.58 16.96
N THR A 421 -19.40 13.67 17.92
CA THR A 421 -19.17 14.01 19.33
C THR A 421 -18.10 13.09 19.90
N ILE A 422 -17.11 13.69 20.56
CA ILE A 422 -16.18 13.01 21.46
C ILE A 422 -16.59 13.39 22.89
N ALA A 423 -16.97 12.41 23.67
CA ALA A 423 -17.28 12.57 25.09
C ALA A 423 -16.19 11.90 25.92
N VAL A 424 -15.66 12.64 26.90
CA VAL A 424 -14.72 12.12 27.92
C VAL A 424 -15.41 12.22 29.26
N ALA A 425 -15.40 11.14 30.03
CA ALA A 425 -16.06 11.12 31.34
C ALA A 425 -15.54 12.25 32.23
N GLY A 426 -16.48 13.03 32.80
CA GLY A 426 -16.14 14.17 33.65
C GLY A 426 -15.73 15.46 32.94
N ALA A 427 -15.74 15.49 31.61
CA ALA A 427 -15.42 16.69 30.80
C ALA A 427 -16.59 17.07 29.88
N PRO A 428 -16.70 18.36 29.45
CA PRO A 428 -17.65 18.75 28.43
C PRO A 428 -17.37 18.01 27.09
N PRO A 429 -18.41 17.59 26.35
CA PRO A 429 -18.23 16.94 25.08
C PRO A 429 -17.67 17.92 24.03
N VAL A 430 -16.89 17.41 23.09
CA VAL A 430 -16.43 18.16 21.91
C VAL A 430 -17.28 17.72 20.73
N THR A 431 -18.12 18.61 20.24
CA THR A 431 -19.07 18.34 19.14
C THR A 431 -18.79 19.24 17.95
N ARG A 432 -18.86 18.67 16.74
CA ARG A 432 -18.71 19.37 15.46
C ARG A 432 -19.65 18.79 14.41
N THR A 433 -20.23 19.69 13.61
CA THR A 433 -20.97 19.33 12.39
C THR A 433 -20.13 19.72 11.18
N LEU A 434 -19.88 18.75 10.29
CA LEU A 434 -19.08 18.95 9.08
C LEU A 434 -19.87 18.52 7.84
N LEU A 435 -19.58 19.18 6.72
CA LEU A 435 -20.05 18.81 5.40
C LEU A 435 -18.91 18.08 4.66
N LEU A 436 -19.01 16.77 4.55
CA LEU A 436 -17.99 15.94 3.94
C LEU A 436 -18.29 15.73 2.45
N PRO A 437 -17.30 15.91 1.56
CA PRO A 437 -17.46 15.71 0.14
C PRO A 437 -17.37 14.23 -0.25
N GLY A 438 -17.94 13.88 -1.42
CA GLY A 438 -17.81 12.58 -2.04
C GLY A 438 -19.12 11.79 -2.09
N ASN A 439 -19.01 10.54 -2.52
CA ASN A 439 -20.12 9.60 -2.53
C ASN A 439 -20.34 8.97 -1.13
N ARG A 440 -21.31 8.08 -1.02
CA ARG A 440 -21.66 7.42 0.25
C ARG A 440 -20.47 6.69 0.91
N ALA A 441 -19.65 6.02 0.12
CA ALA A 441 -18.47 5.31 0.64
C ALA A 441 -17.43 6.31 1.16
N ASP A 442 -17.15 7.36 0.39
CA ASP A 442 -16.21 8.42 0.75
C ASP A 442 -16.63 9.14 2.04
N ILE A 443 -17.92 9.52 2.15
CA ILE A 443 -18.44 10.22 3.33
C ILE A 443 -18.28 9.35 4.58
N ARG A 444 -18.57 8.04 4.49
CA ARG A 444 -18.42 7.12 5.62
C ARG A 444 -16.96 6.91 6.02
N GLU A 445 -16.06 6.75 5.05
CA GLU A 445 -14.63 6.59 5.30
C GLU A 445 -14.03 7.87 5.89
N ARG A 446 -14.31 9.03 5.28
CA ARG A 446 -13.88 10.34 5.79
C ARG A 446 -14.40 10.60 7.20
N SER A 447 -15.65 10.17 7.50
CA SER A 447 -16.19 10.29 8.86
C SER A 447 -15.37 9.52 9.89
N THR A 448 -14.80 8.35 9.55
CA THR A 448 -13.93 7.63 10.48
C THR A 448 -12.64 8.40 10.75
N THR A 449 -12.04 8.99 9.71
CA THR A 449 -10.81 9.79 9.85
C THR A 449 -11.05 11.05 10.68
N VAL A 450 -12.13 11.79 10.41
CA VAL A 450 -12.52 12.95 11.22
C VAL A 450 -12.68 12.57 12.69
N ALA A 451 -13.38 11.46 12.97
CA ALA A 451 -13.59 10.99 14.34
C ALA A 451 -12.28 10.70 15.07
N PHE A 452 -11.30 10.10 14.39
CA PHE A 452 -9.97 9.82 14.95
C PHE A 452 -9.18 11.10 15.23
N HIS A 453 -9.23 12.10 14.33
CA HIS A 453 -8.57 13.39 14.57
C HIS A 453 -9.23 14.16 15.71
N MET A 454 -10.56 14.19 15.79
CA MET A 454 -11.26 14.79 16.91
C MET A 454 -10.95 14.08 18.23
N LEU A 455 -10.87 12.74 18.22
CA LEU A 455 -10.49 11.95 19.38
C LEU A 455 -9.06 12.32 19.85
N ARG A 456 -8.12 12.37 18.92
CA ARG A 456 -6.74 12.80 19.21
C ARG A 456 -6.69 14.21 19.82
N GLU A 457 -7.43 15.16 19.26
CA GLU A 457 -7.51 16.51 19.81
C GLU A 457 -8.11 16.53 21.22
N ALA A 458 -9.19 15.79 21.46
CA ALA A 458 -9.86 15.76 22.75
C ALA A 458 -9.06 15.04 23.86
N LEU A 459 -8.17 14.13 23.49
CA LEU A 459 -7.36 13.37 24.45
C LEU A 459 -5.94 13.93 24.66
N ARG A 460 -5.51 14.90 23.87
CA ARG A 460 -4.24 15.59 24.11
C ARG A 460 -4.32 16.40 25.40
N PRO A 461 -3.23 16.41 26.18
CA PRO A 461 -3.14 17.20 27.39
C PRO A 461 -3.16 18.70 27.13
#